data_e88e76f83ed9317ab7e3fd75a8fdd98d
#
_entry.id   e88e76f83ed9317ab7e3fd75a8fdd98d
#
_cell.length_a   1.000
_cell.length_b   1.000
_cell.length_c   1.000
_cell.angle_alpha   90.00
_cell.angle_beta   90.00
_cell.angle_gamma   90.00
#
_symmetry.space_group_name_H-M   'P 1'
#
loop_
_entity.id
_entity.type
_entity.pdbx_description
1 polymer ?
#
loop_
_entity_poly.entity_id
_entity_poly.type
_entity_poly.pdbx_seq_one_letter_code
_entity_poly.pdbx_strand_id
1 'polypeptide(L)'
;MLSRRSFLAASVAVALPVHAQAPWPTKPIKLVVPYAPGGTTDVIGRVIGEYLGQRLGQNIVVENRPGKGATIGTSQVAKAAPDGYTLVMSNVAALAVSPSLYGDLDYDPLRDFVHITLASLNPSVLVVNPGFSAKTLADYVAYARANPDKLAYATSGPGSSNHILGVMLAQVTGTRLIHIPYRGAGPAMQDVIAGNVPSMLDSLPSSAPHIKAGKVRAIAVSGEKRNPSFPDVPTMKESGYPDLVSYSWFGLSGPANLPAPIVERLAREMQEVLKHPDVVKRWEEIGAESSTMTPAEYGAFVKAELEKWTPAVKASGAKPE
;
A
#
# COMPACT_ATOMS: atom_id res chain seq x y z
N MET A 1 75.73 -7.19 -48.33
CA MET A 1 75.60 -7.23 -46.85
C MET A 1 74.45 -6.36 -46.47
N LEU A 2 73.26 -6.94 -46.20
CA LEU A 2 72.02 -6.23 -45.82
C LEU A 2 71.81 -6.42 -44.34
N SER A 3 71.81 -5.31 -43.59
CA SER A 3 71.58 -5.24 -42.15
C SER A 3 70.11 -5.33 -41.88
N ARG A 4 69.68 -6.34 -41.13
CA ARG A 4 68.30 -6.48 -40.60
C ARG A 4 68.14 -5.64 -39.31
N ARG A 5 67.45 -4.52 -39.37
CA ARG A 5 67.04 -3.78 -38.21
C ARG A 5 65.65 -4.30 -37.80
N SER A 6 65.62 -5.02 -36.70
CA SER A 6 64.38 -5.50 -36.06
C SER A 6 63.69 -4.34 -35.34
N PHE A 7 62.50 -3.94 -35.78
CA PHE A 7 61.64 -3.03 -35.09
C PHE A 7 60.82 -3.84 -34.02
N LEU A 8 61.16 -3.70 -32.76
CA LEU A 8 60.33 -4.12 -31.63
C LEU A 8 59.32 -3.03 -31.38
N ALA A 9 58.08 -3.25 -31.84
CA ALA A 9 56.91 -2.44 -31.44
C ALA A 9 56.46 -2.86 -30.02
N ALA A 10 56.79 -2.07 -29.01
CA ALA A 10 56.26 -2.24 -27.66
C ALA A 10 54.83 -1.74 -27.63
N SER A 11 53.88 -2.67 -27.60
CA SER A 11 52.46 -2.35 -27.36
C SER A 11 52.27 -1.98 -25.88
N VAL A 12 52.17 -0.69 -25.59
CA VAL A 12 51.75 -0.20 -24.26
C VAL A 12 50.25 -0.43 -24.13
N ALA A 13 49.86 -1.48 -23.42
CA ALA A 13 48.48 -1.69 -23.02
C ALA A 13 48.09 -0.62 -21.95
N VAL A 14 47.38 0.41 -22.39
CA VAL A 14 46.75 1.39 -21.45
C VAL A 14 45.64 0.67 -20.72
N ALA A 15 45.91 0.21 -19.52
CA ALA A 15 44.86 -0.26 -18.60
C ALA A 15 44.00 0.95 -18.20
N LEU A 16 42.81 1.09 -18.83
CA LEU A 16 41.79 2.02 -18.38
C LEU A 16 41.37 1.60 -16.97
N PRO A 17 41.33 2.51 -16.01
CA PRO A 17 40.82 2.18 -14.68
C PRO A 17 39.35 1.77 -14.84
N VAL A 18 39.04 0.50 -14.57
CA VAL A 18 37.67 0.05 -14.34
C VAL A 18 37.24 0.76 -13.06
N HIS A 19 36.50 1.85 -13.19
CA HIS A 19 35.83 2.46 -12.08
C HIS A 19 34.81 1.43 -11.55
N ALA A 20 35.23 0.64 -10.57
CA ALA A 20 34.30 -0.15 -9.78
C ALA A 20 33.30 0.86 -9.17
N GLN A 21 32.10 0.91 -9.72
CA GLN A 21 31.03 1.68 -9.13
C GLN A 21 30.95 1.29 -7.64
N ALA A 22 31.03 2.30 -6.77
CA ALA A 22 30.87 2.07 -5.33
C ALA A 22 29.59 1.26 -5.10
N PRO A 23 29.63 0.23 -4.24
CA PRO A 23 28.48 -0.67 -4.09
C PRO A 23 27.25 0.15 -3.61
N TRP A 24 26.19 0.16 -4.42
CA TRP A 24 24.89 0.74 -4.03
C TRP A 24 24.34 0.02 -2.79
N PRO A 25 23.72 0.72 -1.81
CA PRO A 25 23.58 2.17 -1.66
C PRO A 25 24.75 2.80 -0.89
N THR A 26 25.10 4.06 -1.23
CA THR A 26 26.16 4.84 -0.55
C THR A 26 25.63 6.07 0.20
N LYS A 27 24.34 6.35 0.08
CA LYS A 27 23.63 7.48 0.72
C LYS A 27 22.23 7.04 1.14
N PRO A 28 21.53 7.80 1.99
CA PRO A 28 20.16 7.49 2.40
C PRO A 28 19.20 7.32 1.23
N ILE A 29 18.26 6.38 1.38
CA ILE A 29 17.20 6.10 0.41
C ILE A 29 15.91 6.77 0.89
N LYS A 30 15.21 7.45 -0.01
CA LYS A 30 13.89 8.01 0.25
C LYS A 30 12.83 6.96 -0.05
N LEU A 31 11.94 6.72 0.91
CA LEU A 31 10.75 5.90 0.76
C LEU A 31 9.51 6.80 0.80
N VAL A 32 8.92 7.04 -0.35
CA VAL A 32 7.70 7.84 -0.45
C VAL A 32 6.51 7.01 0.01
N VAL A 33 5.79 7.53 0.99
CA VAL A 33 4.50 7.03 1.46
C VAL A 33 3.42 7.98 0.95
N PRO A 34 2.55 7.56 0.01
CA PRO A 34 1.63 8.47 -0.68
C PRO A 34 0.36 8.81 0.11
N TYR A 35 0.44 8.79 1.45
CA TYR A 35 -0.63 9.12 2.39
C TYR A 35 -0.11 9.91 3.59
N ALA A 36 -1.03 10.54 4.33
CA ALA A 36 -0.70 11.14 5.63
C ALA A 36 -0.22 10.08 6.64
N PRO A 37 0.59 10.48 7.63
CA PRO A 37 1.06 9.58 8.68
C PRO A 37 -0.07 8.86 9.43
N GLY A 38 0.24 7.67 9.98
CA GLY A 38 -0.65 6.88 10.84
C GLY A 38 -1.58 5.91 10.10
N GLY A 39 -1.66 5.93 8.77
CA GLY A 39 -2.37 4.91 7.99
C GLY A 39 -1.51 3.66 7.73
N THR A 40 -2.13 2.58 7.25
CA THR A 40 -1.46 1.29 6.99
C THR A 40 -0.21 1.43 6.12
N THR A 41 -0.25 2.24 5.05
CA THR A 41 0.91 2.48 4.19
C THR A 41 2.08 3.07 4.96
N ASP A 42 1.81 4.00 5.90
CA ASP A 42 2.83 4.63 6.74
C ASP A 42 3.38 3.64 7.78
N VAL A 43 2.50 2.90 8.45
CA VAL A 43 2.88 1.89 9.46
C VAL A 43 3.79 0.82 8.84
N ILE A 44 3.38 0.23 7.71
CA ILE A 44 4.16 -0.77 6.97
C ILE A 44 5.46 -0.16 6.44
N GLY A 45 5.38 1.04 5.85
CA GLY A 45 6.54 1.73 5.29
C GLY A 45 7.62 2.04 6.32
N ARG A 46 7.25 2.39 7.56
CA ARG A 46 8.22 2.64 8.64
C ARG A 46 8.88 1.36 9.12
N VAL A 47 8.14 0.27 9.30
CA VAL A 47 8.72 -1.03 9.66
C VAL A 47 9.67 -1.50 8.57
N ILE A 48 9.25 -1.48 7.30
CA ILE A 48 10.11 -1.84 6.17
C ILE A 48 11.34 -0.91 6.11
N GLY A 49 11.14 0.40 6.24
CA GLY A 49 12.24 1.38 6.20
C GLY A 49 13.30 1.12 7.26
N GLU A 50 12.90 0.77 8.47
CA GLU A 50 13.81 0.43 9.56
C GLU A 50 14.63 -0.83 9.24
N TYR A 51 13.95 -1.96 9.02
CA TYR A 51 14.65 -3.25 8.85
C TYR A 51 15.39 -3.37 7.52
N LEU A 52 14.83 -2.82 6.42
CA LEU A 52 15.52 -2.78 5.13
C LEU A 52 16.74 -1.84 5.18
N GLY A 53 16.64 -0.73 5.93
CA GLY A 53 17.78 0.18 6.16
C GLY A 53 18.92 -0.52 6.87
N GLN A 54 18.65 -1.31 7.91
CA GLN A 54 19.66 -2.13 8.60
C GLN A 54 20.32 -3.13 7.65
N ARG A 55 19.53 -3.82 6.82
CA ARG A 55 20.01 -4.79 5.84
C ARG A 55 20.88 -4.18 4.74
N LEU A 56 20.55 -2.98 4.31
CA LEU A 56 21.27 -2.24 3.27
C LEU A 56 22.47 -1.44 3.81
N GLY A 57 22.58 -1.27 5.13
CA GLY A 57 23.61 -0.44 5.76
C GLY A 57 23.45 1.06 5.49
N GLN A 58 22.23 1.51 5.15
CA GLN A 58 21.90 2.91 4.86
C GLN A 58 20.53 3.28 5.41
N ASN A 59 20.38 4.50 5.88
CA ASN A 59 19.08 4.98 6.38
C ASN A 59 18.04 5.02 5.26
N ILE A 60 16.84 4.55 5.56
CA ILE A 60 15.66 4.78 4.71
C ILE A 60 14.80 5.86 5.37
N VAL A 61 14.66 6.99 4.66
CA VAL A 61 13.90 8.15 5.12
C VAL A 61 12.48 8.06 4.56
N VAL A 62 11.52 7.85 5.44
CA VAL A 62 10.09 7.83 5.08
C VAL A 62 9.60 9.26 4.88
N GLU A 63 9.08 9.54 3.69
CA GLU A 63 8.51 10.84 3.30
C GLU A 63 7.04 10.70 2.95
N ASN A 64 6.15 11.28 3.77
CA ASN A 64 4.72 11.26 3.49
C ASN A 64 4.34 12.32 2.44
N ARG A 65 3.74 11.89 1.31
CA ARG A 65 3.30 12.74 0.19
C ARG A 65 1.85 12.44 -0.17
N PRO A 66 0.89 12.88 0.66
CA PRO A 66 -0.53 12.58 0.46
C PRO A 66 -1.15 13.41 -0.67
N GLY A 67 -2.27 12.92 -1.19
CA GLY A 67 -3.16 13.66 -2.06
C GLY A 67 -3.63 12.89 -3.29
N LYS A 68 -4.79 13.27 -3.79
CA LYS A 68 -5.46 12.75 -5.00
C LYS A 68 -5.45 11.20 -5.05
N GLY A 69 -5.98 10.53 -4.00
CA GLY A 69 -6.01 9.05 -3.94
C GLY A 69 -4.65 8.38 -4.02
N ALA A 70 -3.62 8.95 -3.39
CA ALA A 70 -2.22 8.48 -3.43
C ALA A 70 -1.45 8.77 -4.74
N THR A 71 -2.06 9.42 -5.74
CA THR A 71 -1.42 9.62 -7.05
C THR A 71 -0.30 10.64 -7.00
N ILE A 72 -0.36 11.68 -6.13
CA ILE A 72 0.69 12.72 -6.05
C ILE A 72 2.04 12.11 -5.67
N GLY A 73 2.11 11.38 -4.56
CA GLY A 73 3.35 10.75 -4.12
C GLY A 73 3.85 9.66 -5.08
N THR A 74 2.93 8.90 -5.67
CA THR A 74 3.25 7.85 -6.64
C THR A 74 3.81 8.42 -7.94
N SER A 75 3.21 9.50 -8.48
CA SER A 75 3.72 10.22 -9.65
C SER A 75 5.11 10.81 -9.44
N GLN A 76 5.39 11.33 -8.24
CA GLN A 76 6.74 11.81 -7.91
C GLN A 76 7.80 10.72 -8.11
N VAL A 77 7.49 9.46 -7.73
CA VAL A 77 8.43 8.36 -7.87
C VAL A 77 8.51 7.86 -9.31
N ALA A 78 7.40 7.81 -10.04
CA ALA A 78 7.41 7.47 -11.47
C ALA A 78 8.39 8.35 -12.29
N LYS A 79 8.56 9.60 -11.85
CA LYS A 79 9.43 10.61 -12.51
C LYS A 79 10.81 10.75 -11.88
N ALA A 80 11.11 9.95 -10.85
CA ALA A 80 12.40 10.02 -10.17
C ALA A 80 13.52 9.39 -11.01
N ALA A 81 14.77 9.73 -10.70
CA ALA A 81 15.92 9.09 -11.32
C ALA A 81 15.94 7.59 -11.00
N PRO A 82 16.25 6.71 -11.96
CA PRO A 82 16.28 5.27 -11.78
C PRO A 82 17.60 4.80 -11.12
N ASP A 83 17.98 5.44 -10.02
CA ASP A 83 19.22 5.20 -9.29
C ASP A 83 19.05 4.41 -7.99
N GLY A 84 17.80 4.04 -7.65
CA GLY A 84 17.43 3.28 -6.45
C GLY A 84 17.36 4.10 -5.17
N TYR A 85 17.52 5.42 -5.22
CA TYR A 85 17.45 6.28 -4.03
C TYR A 85 16.09 6.93 -3.78
N THR A 86 15.11 6.68 -4.66
CA THR A 86 13.73 7.11 -4.45
C THR A 86 12.81 5.94 -4.79
N LEU A 87 12.12 5.43 -3.76
CA LEU A 87 11.20 4.29 -3.84
C LEU A 87 9.83 4.71 -3.34
N VAL A 88 8.80 3.93 -3.63
CA VAL A 88 7.43 4.16 -3.15
C VAL A 88 6.89 2.93 -2.44
N MET A 89 6.17 3.15 -1.34
CA MET A 89 5.22 2.17 -0.82
C MET A 89 4.00 2.14 -1.75
N SER A 90 4.09 1.26 -2.75
CA SER A 90 3.03 1.06 -3.73
C SER A 90 1.82 0.36 -3.11
N ASN A 91 0.62 0.66 -3.63
CA ASN A 91 -0.62 0.17 -3.06
C ASN A 91 -1.72 0.07 -4.12
N VAL A 92 -2.79 -0.63 -3.77
CA VAL A 92 -3.95 -0.88 -4.64
C VAL A 92 -4.58 0.40 -5.17
N ALA A 93 -4.68 1.46 -4.35
CA ALA A 93 -5.32 2.69 -4.77
C ALA A 93 -4.57 3.36 -5.91
N ALA A 94 -3.25 3.58 -5.74
CA ALA A 94 -2.45 4.27 -6.74
C ALA A 94 -2.26 3.46 -8.04
N LEU A 95 -2.10 2.12 -7.92
CA LEU A 95 -1.70 1.30 -9.08
C LEU A 95 -2.86 0.55 -9.75
N ALA A 96 -4.00 0.34 -9.07
CA ALA A 96 -5.10 -0.43 -9.62
C ALA A 96 -6.44 0.32 -9.67
N VAL A 97 -6.73 1.19 -8.68
CA VAL A 97 -8.00 1.94 -8.63
C VAL A 97 -7.91 3.27 -9.37
N SER A 98 -6.89 4.07 -9.08
CA SER A 98 -6.73 5.41 -9.64
C SER A 98 -6.66 5.47 -11.16
N PRO A 99 -6.05 4.51 -11.87
CA PRO A 99 -6.06 4.50 -13.34
C PRO A 99 -7.45 4.49 -13.96
N SER A 100 -8.43 3.88 -13.28
CA SER A 100 -9.81 3.83 -13.76
C SER A 100 -10.69 4.96 -13.23
N LEU A 101 -10.26 5.61 -12.12
CA LEU A 101 -11.00 6.67 -11.47
C LEU A 101 -10.65 8.06 -12.02
N TYR A 102 -9.35 8.32 -12.25
CA TYR A 102 -8.83 9.59 -12.75
C TYR A 102 -8.47 9.45 -14.22
N GLY A 103 -9.07 10.25 -15.09
CA GLY A 103 -8.81 10.21 -16.54
C GLY A 103 -7.47 10.82 -16.96
N ASP A 104 -6.77 11.52 -16.06
CA ASP A 104 -5.57 12.32 -16.31
C ASP A 104 -4.41 11.98 -15.38
N LEU A 105 -4.13 10.68 -15.21
CA LEU A 105 -2.92 10.26 -14.50
C LEU A 105 -1.68 10.56 -15.34
N ASP A 106 -0.67 11.14 -14.70
CA ASP A 106 0.61 11.45 -15.29
C ASP A 106 1.66 10.34 -15.08
N TYR A 107 1.20 9.11 -14.81
CA TYR A 107 1.98 7.87 -14.79
C TYR A 107 1.14 6.67 -15.24
N ASP A 108 1.82 5.65 -15.74
CA ASP A 108 1.26 4.35 -16.08
C ASP A 108 1.77 3.30 -15.07
N PRO A 109 0.88 2.59 -14.35
CA PRO A 109 1.26 1.60 -13.32
C PRO A 109 2.17 0.48 -13.83
N LEU A 110 2.05 0.09 -15.09
CA LEU A 110 2.79 -1.04 -15.64
C LEU A 110 4.06 -0.63 -16.38
N ARG A 111 4.12 0.59 -16.90
CA ARG A 111 5.24 1.09 -17.69
C ARG A 111 6.24 1.89 -16.88
N ASP A 112 5.76 2.71 -15.95
CA ASP A 112 6.57 3.75 -15.31
C ASP A 112 7.17 3.30 -13.96
N PHE A 113 7.02 2.00 -13.62
CA PHE A 113 7.55 1.41 -12.39
C PHE A 113 8.25 0.06 -12.63
N VAL A 114 9.22 -0.22 -11.76
CA VAL A 114 9.68 -1.57 -11.47
C VAL A 114 9.07 -2.00 -10.13
N HIS A 115 8.28 -3.06 -10.16
CA HIS A 115 7.67 -3.65 -8.96
C HIS A 115 8.66 -4.60 -8.31
N ILE A 116 9.06 -4.35 -7.05
CA ILE A 116 10.15 -5.06 -6.37
C ILE A 116 9.61 -6.27 -5.62
N THR A 117 8.63 -6.06 -4.73
CA THR A 117 7.96 -7.14 -4.01
C THR A 117 6.67 -6.65 -3.38
N LEU A 118 5.71 -7.56 -3.21
CA LEU A 118 4.57 -7.37 -2.33
C LEU A 118 5.01 -7.58 -0.88
N ALA A 119 4.66 -6.66 0.01
CA ALA A 119 5.04 -6.71 1.42
C ALA A 119 3.90 -7.27 2.29
N SER A 120 2.66 -6.91 1.99
CA SER A 120 1.52 -7.43 2.73
C SER A 120 0.20 -7.32 1.98
N LEU A 121 -0.69 -8.26 2.30
CA LEU A 121 -2.12 -8.25 1.99
C LEU A 121 -2.87 -8.03 3.30
N ASN A 122 -3.87 -7.16 3.29
CA ASN A 122 -4.56 -6.80 4.52
C ASN A 122 -6.07 -6.72 4.29
N PRO A 123 -6.89 -7.38 5.10
CA PRO A 123 -8.32 -7.15 5.03
C PRO A 123 -8.65 -5.72 5.46
N SER A 124 -9.73 -5.17 4.94
CA SER A 124 -10.32 -3.97 5.48
C SER A 124 -11.18 -4.31 6.71
N VAL A 125 -11.42 -3.32 7.54
CA VAL A 125 -12.28 -3.43 8.71
C VAL A 125 -13.26 -2.26 8.75
N LEU A 126 -14.53 -2.55 9.03
CA LEU A 126 -15.50 -1.53 9.43
C LEU A 126 -15.36 -1.31 10.93
N VAL A 127 -14.98 -0.11 11.31
CA VAL A 127 -14.94 0.32 12.72
C VAL A 127 -15.95 1.42 12.98
N VAL A 128 -16.42 1.49 14.21
CA VAL A 128 -17.33 2.54 14.69
C VAL A 128 -16.80 3.18 15.96
N ASN A 129 -17.17 4.43 16.20
CA ASN A 129 -17.00 5.04 17.52
C ASN A 129 -17.71 4.19 18.59
N PRO A 130 -17.15 3.96 19.78
CA PRO A 130 -17.77 3.15 20.83
C PRO A 130 -19.13 3.65 21.28
N GLY A 131 -19.40 4.96 21.17
CA GLY A 131 -20.70 5.58 21.45
C GLY A 131 -21.77 5.33 20.38
N PHE A 132 -21.40 4.84 19.20
CA PHE A 132 -22.36 4.49 18.15
C PHE A 132 -23.08 3.17 18.53
N SER A 133 -24.40 3.12 18.30
CA SER A 133 -25.26 2.04 18.80
C SER A 133 -25.02 0.67 18.14
N ALA A 134 -24.56 0.62 16.89
CA ALA A 134 -24.34 -0.64 16.18
C ALA A 134 -23.21 -1.46 16.79
N LYS A 135 -23.49 -2.74 17.06
CA LYS A 135 -22.53 -3.72 17.58
C LYS A 135 -22.17 -4.79 16.53
N THR A 136 -23.03 -4.96 15.54
CA THR A 136 -22.89 -5.94 14.45
C THR A 136 -23.04 -5.25 13.11
N LEU A 137 -22.64 -5.93 12.01
CA LEU A 137 -22.90 -5.43 10.66
C LEU A 137 -24.41 -5.35 10.36
N ALA A 138 -25.21 -6.27 10.91
CA ALA A 138 -26.67 -6.21 10.80
C ALA A 138 -27.24 -4.94 11.46
N ASP A 139 -26.78 -4.58 12.67
CA ASP A 139 -27.20 -3.34 13.34
C ASP A 139 -26.80 -2.10 12.53
N TYR A 140 -25.57 -2.10 11.98
CA TYR A 140 -25.08 -1.00 11.16
C TYR A 140 -25.93 -0.79 9.91
N VAL A 141 -26.26 -1.87 9.21
CA VAL A 141 -27.13 -1.84 8.02
C VAL A 141 -28.55 -1.45 8.40
N ALA A 142 -29.11 -1.97 9.51
CA ALA A 142 -30.45 -1.60 10.00
C ALA A 142 -30.53 -0.10 10.32
N TYR A 143 -29.50 0.44 11.00
CA TYR A 143 -29.44 1.88 11.28
C TYR A 143 -29.37 2.71 9.99
N ALA A 144 -28.52 2.31 9.02
CA ALA A 144 -28.40 3.00 7.74
C ALA A 144 -29.72 3.02 6.95
N ARG A 145 -30.47 1.90 6.95
CA ARG A 145 -31.79 1.80 6.30
C ARG A 145 -32.83 2.69 6.96
N ALA A 146 -32.83 2.76 8.30
CA ALA A 146 -33.76 3.60 9.07
C ALA A 146 -33.42 5.10 8.96
N ASN A 147 -32.18 5.44 8.60
CA ASN A 147 -31.67 6.81 8.56
C ASN A 147 -30.96 7.08 7.23
N PRO A 148 -31.67 7.05 6.08
CA PRO A 148 -31.05 7.29 4.78
C PRO A 148 -30.39 8.67 4.72
N ASP A 149 -29.20 8.74 4.11
CA ASP A 149 -28.38 9.96 3.98
C ASP A 149 -28.01 10.63 5.33
N LYS A 150 -27.89 9.85 6.42
CA LYS A 150 -27.46 10.36 7.74
C LYS A 150 -26.23 9.63 8.29
N LEU A 151 -26.02 8.36 7.92
CA LEU A 151 -24.88 7.60 8.39
C LEU A 151 -23.65 7.90 7.53
N ALA A 152 -22.66 8.52 8.16
CA ALA A 152 -21.40 8.84 7.52
C ALA A 152 -20.34 7.77 7.80
N TYR A 153 -19.44 7.55 6.84
CA TYR A 153 -18.23 6.75 7.01
C TYR A 153 -17.00 7.49 6.47
N ALA A 154 -15.94 7.48 7.25
CA ALA A 154 -14.66 8.04 6.89
C ALA A 154 -13.82 7.04 6.07
N THR A 155 -12.95 7.54 5.22
CA THR A 155 -11.93 6.76 4.49
C THR A 155 -10.63 7.53 4.35
N SER A 156 -9.59 6.86 3.83
CA SER A 156 -8.31 7.49 3.51
C SER A 156 -8.32 8.36 2.26
N GLY A 157 -9.49 8.60 1.68
CA GLY A 157 -9.69 9.51 0.56
C GLY A 157 -10.38 8.88 -0.65
N PRO A 158 -10.76 9.70 -1.64
CA PRO A 158 -11.40 9.25 -2.87
C PRO A 158 -10.51 8.26 -3.62
N GLY A 159 -11.11 7.20 -4.17
CA GLY A 159 -10.37 6.17 -4.87
C GLY A 159 -9.51 5.27 -3.99
N SER A 160 -9.55 5.39 -2.66
CA SER A 160 -8.99 4.36 -1.80
C SER A 160 -9.79 3.07 -1.91
N SER A 161 -9.14 1.91 -1.67
CA SER A 161 -9.86 0.62 -1.63
C SER A 161 -11.02 0.64 -0.63
N ASN A 162 -10.85 1.37 0.46
CA ASN A 162 -11.86 1.54 1.52
C ASN A 162 -13.05 2.39 1.06
N HIS A 163 -12.83 3.39 0.21
CA HIS A 163 -13.91 4.13 -0.44
C HIS A 163 -14.74 3.19 -1.34
N ILE A 164 -14.07 2.43 -2.22
CA ILE A 164 -14.76 1.49 -3.11
C ILE A 164 -15.52 0.42 -2.31
N LEU A 165 -14.91 -0.13 -1.25
CA LEU A 165 -15.60 -1.08 -0.36
C LEU A 165 -16.84 -0.46 0.29
N GLY A 166 -16.79 0.82 0.70
CA GLY A 166 -17.94 1.54 1.26
C GLY A 166 -19.08 1.71 0.25
N VAL A 167 -18.75 2.01 -1.00
CA VAL A 167 -19.73 2.05 -2.10
C VAL A 167 -20.33 0.68 -2.35
N MET A 168 -19.52 -0.38 -2.40
CA MET A 168 -20.01 -1.76 -2.55
C MET A 168 -20.91 -2.15 -1.38
N LEU A 169 -20.53 -1.83 -0.14
CA LEU A 169 -21.37 -2.06 1.05
C LEU A 169 -22.73 -1.37 0.89
N ALA A 170 -22.75 -0.11 0.49
CA ALA A 170 -24.01 0.61 0.29
C ALA A 170 -24.88 -0.05 -0.81
N GLN A 171 -24.26 -0.48 -1.92
CA GLN A 171 -24.97 -1.13 -3.02
C GLN A 171 -25.57 -2.49 -2.63
N VAL A 172 -24.76 -3.41 -2.04
CA VAL A 172 -25.25 -4.77 -1.70
C VAL A 172 -26.24 -4.75 -0.54
N THR A 173 -26.20 -3.72 0.31
CA THR A 173 -27.16 -3.57 1.42
C THR A 173 -28.38 -2.73 1.07
N GLY A 174 -28.40 -2.05 -0.07
CA GLY A 174 -29.45 -1.12 -0.47
C GLY A 174 -29.55 0.09 0.48
N THR A 175 -28.41 0.54 1.03
CA THR A 175 -28.34 1.69 1.95
C THR A 175 -27.75 2.92 1.27
N ARG A 176 -27.98 4.10 1.86
CA ARG A 176 -27.37 5.36 1.44
C ARG A 176 -26.48 5.86 2.56
N LEU A 177 -25.16 5.80 2.28
CA LEU A 177 -24.10 6.22 3.21
C LEU A 177 -23.46 7.52 2.71
N ILE A 178 -23.05 8.37 3.64
CA ILE A 178 -22.32 9.61 3.33
C ILE A 178 -20.83 9.32 3.41
N HIS A 179 -20.10 9.45 2.30
CA HIS A 179 -18.66 9.33 2.30
C HIS A 179 -17.99 10.62 2.79
N ILE A 180 -17.11 10.49 3.80
CA ILE A 180 -16.26 11.59 4.32
C ILE A 180 -14.81 11.26 4.00
N PRO A 181 -14.23 11.90 2.97
CA PRO A 181 -12.85 11.64 2.58
C PRO A 181 -11.84 12.39 3.44
N TYR A 182 -10.70 11.73 3.70
CA TYR A 182 -9.54 12.31 4.37
C TYR A 182 -8.27 12.12 3.52
N ARG A 183 -7.21 12.87 3.82
CA ARG A 183 -5.90 12.71 3.14
C ARG A 183 -5.09 11.51 3.62
N GLY A 184 -5.76 10.51 4.23
CA GLY A 184 -5.18 9.28 4.76
C GLY A 184 -5.96 8.77 5.97
N ALA A 185 -5.67 7.53 6.39
CA ALA A 185 -6.40 6.87 7.46
C ALA A 185 -6.13 7.50 8.85
N GLY A 186 -4.92 8.03 9.09
CA GLY A 186 -4.57 8.64 10.37
C GLY A 186 -5.54 9.74 10.81
N PRO A 187 -5.70 10.85 10.05
CA PRO A 187 -6.65 11.91 10.39
C PRO A 187 -8.11 11.42 10.42
N ALA A 188 -8.52 10.50 9.53
CA ALA A 188 -9.84 9.89 9.55
C ALA A 188 -10.14 9.16 10.88
N MET A 189 -9.17 8.35 11.34
CA MET A 189 -9.28 7.61 12.60
C MET A 189 -9.39 8.53 13.81
N GLN A 190 -8.67 9.65 13.84
CA GLN A 190 -8.78 10.62 14.95
C GLN A 190 -10.19 11.20 15.04
N ASP A 191 -10.84 11.51 13.93
CA ASP A 191 -12.21 12.02 13.91
C ASP A 191 -13.24 10.97 14.31
N VAL A 192 -13.01 9.69 13.97
CA VAL A 192 -13.86 8.60 14.44
C VAL A 192 -13.71 8.39 15.95
N ILE A 193 -12.48 8.42 16.47
CA ILE A 193 -12.21 8.32 17.92
C ILE A 193 -12.85 9.48 18.67
N ALA A 194 -12.80 10.69 18.13
CA ALA A 194 -13.42 11.88 18.72
C ALA A 194 -14.96 11.88 18.62
N GLY A 195 -15.55 10.97 17.80
CA GLY A 195 -17.00 10.92 17.57
C GLY A 195 -17.51 11.94 16.54
N ASN A 196 -16.63 12.66 15.83
CA ASN A 196 -17.01 13.60 14.77
C ASN A 196 -17.60 12.86 13.56
N VAL A 197 -17.13 11.64 13.28
CA VAL A 197 -17.68 10.73 12.27
C VAL A 197 -17.98 9.39 12.94
N PRO A 198 -19.17 8.81 12.76
CA PRO A 198 -19.60 7.63 13.52
C PRO A 198 -18.86 6.35 13.13
N SER A 199 -18.37 6.24 11.92
CA SER A 199 -17.74 5.01 11.38
C SER A 199 -16.63 5.29 10.39
N MET A 200 -15.81 4.26 10.16
CA MET A 200 -14.75 4.28 9.17
C MET A 200 -14.59 2.90 8.53
N LEU A 201 -14.36 2.87 7.24
CA LEU A 201 -13.75 1.73 6.55
C LEU A 201 -12.26 1.99 6.43
N ASP A 202 -11.44 1.06 6.95
CA ASP A 202 -9.98 1.20 6.98
C ASP A 202 -9.31 -0.15 6.69
N SER A 203 -8.02 -0.17 6.45
CA SER A 203 -7.22 -1.38 6.49
C SER A 203 -6.95 -1.79 7.94
N LEU A 204 -7.02 -3.09 8.23
CA LEU A 204 -6.90 -3.60 9.60
C LEU A 204 -5.62 -3.15 10.32
N PRO A 205 -4.41 -3.12 9.69
CA PRO A 205 -3.19 -2.74 10.40
C PRO A 205 -3.20 -1.34 11.03
N SER A 206 -3.79 -0.34 10.40
CA SER A 206 -3.90 1.00 10.98
C SER A 206 -4.93 1.08 12.09
N SER A 207 -6.00 0.29 11.99
CA SER A 207 -7.07 0.25 13.00
C SER A 207 -6.74 -0.64 14.21
N ALA A 208 -5.89 -1.65 14.04
CA ALA A 208 -5.58 -2.66 15.05
C ALA A 208 -5.21 -2.10 16.43
N PRO A 209 -4.28 -1.14 16.57
CA PRO A 209 -3.93 -0.59 17.88
C PRO A 209 -5.10 0.15 18.54
N HIS A 210 -5.98 0.78 17.76
CA HIS A 210 -7.14 1.50 18.26
C HIS A 210 -8.26 0.55 18.67
N ILE A 211 -8.44 -0.57 17.95
CA ILE A 211 -9.38 -1.64 18.32
C ILE A 211 -8.92 -2.29 19.63
N LYS A 212 -7.65 -2.68 19.74
CA LYS A 212 -7.07 -3.29 20.97
C LYS A 212 -7.16 -2.36 22.18
N ALA A 213 -7.03 -1.05 21.96
CA ALA A 213 -7.18 -0.04 23.01
C ALA A 213 -8.64 0.34 23.34
N GLY A 214 -9.63 -0.28 22.66
CA GLY A 214 -11.05 0.03 22.85
C GLY A 214 -11.47 1.44 22.41
N LYS A 215 -10.62 2.15 21.66
CA LYS A 215 -10.90 3.50 21.14
C LYS A 215 -11.90 3.51 20.00
N VAL A 216 -11.99 2.39 19.27
CA VAL A 216 -12.99 2.10 18.26
C VAL A 216 -13.45 0.66 18.42
N ARG A 217 -14.67 0.35 17.97
CA ARG A 217 -15.22 -1.00 17.92
C ARG A 217 -15.13 -1.54 16.49
N ALA A 218 -14.50 -2.70 16.31
CA ALA A 218 -14.55 -3.43 15.04
C ALA A 218 -15.92 -4.10 14.88
N ILE A 219 -16.52 -3.96 13.72
CA ILE A 219 -17.83 -4.53 13.36
C ILE A 219 -17.67 -5.77 12.50
N ALA A 220 -16.88 -5.69 11.44
CA ALA A 220 -16.59 -6.81 10.56
C ALA A 220 -15.31 -6.55 9.75
N VAL A 221 -14.62 -7.63 9.36
CA VAL A 221 -13.47 -7.59 8.42
C VAL A 221 -13.87 -8.08 7.03
N SER A 222 -13.21 -7.57 5.99
CA SER A 222 -13.51 -7.93 4.60
C SER A 222 -12.75 -9.18 4.11
N GLY A 223 -11.99 -9.84 4.97
CA GLY A 223 -11.22 -11.04 4.59
C GLY A 223 -12.11 -12.25 4.33
N GLU A 224 -11.58 -13.25 3.61
CA GLU A 224 -12.23 -14.56 3.40
C GLU A 224 -12.49 -15.29 4.71
N LYS A 225 -11.60 -15.09 5.69
CA LYS A 225 -11.63 -15.67 7.02
C LYS A 225 -11.42 -14.59 8.06
N ARG A 226 -11.82 -14.87 9.31
CA ARG A 226 -11.48 -14.00 10.44
C ARG A 226 -9.97 -13.86 10.57
N ASN A 227 -9.54 -12.67 10.94
CA ASN A 227 -8.12 -12.45 11.20
C ASN A 227 -7.70 -13.12 12.52
N PRO A 228 -6.61 -13.90 12.56
CA PRO A 228 -6.17 -14.61 13.76
C PRO A 228 -5.93 -13.69 14.98
N SER A 229 -5.52 -12.45 14.75
CA SER A 229 -5.27 -11.47 15.82
C SER A 229 -6.54 -10.80 16.33
N PHE A 230 -7.69 -11.02 15.65
CA PHE A 230 -9.01 -10.49 15.98
C PHE A 230 -10.08 -11.58 15.77
N PRO A 231 -9.99 -12.73 16.49
CA PRO A 231 -10.86 -13.90 16.24
C PRO A 231 -12.34 -13.65 16.54
N ASP A 232 -12.63 -12.67 17.38
CA ASP A 232 -14.00 -12.31 17.75
C ASP A 232 -14.67 -11.38 16.71
N VAL A 233 -13.90 -10.82 15.76
CA VAL A 233 -14.46 -9.95 14.72
C VAL A 233 -14.89 -10.80 13.53
N PRO A 234 -16.20 -10.88 13.21
CA PRO A 234 -16.70 -11.68 12.11
C PRO A 234 -16.25 -11.10 10.76
N THR A 235 -16.28 -11.92 9.73
CA THR A 235 -16.13 -11.44 8.37
C THR A 235 -17.44 -10.84 7.84
N MET A 236 -17.33 -9.96 6.83
CA MET A 236 -18.51 -9.47 6.10
C MET A 236 -19.24 -10.64 5.42
N LYS A 237 -18.48 -11.66 4.95
CA LYS A 237 -19.01 -12.89 4.37
C LYS A 237 -19.84 -13.70 5.39
N GLU A 238 -19.32 -13.93 6.60
CA GLU A 238 -20.07 -14.57 7.71
C GLU A 238 -21.32 -13.77 8.10
N SER A 239 -21.28 -12.46 7.92
CA SER A 239 -22.39 -11.55 8.18
C SER A 239 -23.43 -11.49 7.04
N GLY A 240 -23.32 -12.35 6.01
CA GLY A 240 -24.29 -12.48 4.92
C GLY A 240 -23.94 -11.68 3.64
N TYR A 241 -22.73 -11.13 3.55
CA TYR A 241 -22.29 -10.32 2.40
C TYR A 241 -21.01 -10.87 1.76
N PRO A 242 -21.08 -12.01 1.01
CA PRO A 242 -19.89 -12.66 0.43
C PRO A 242 -19.23 -11.82 -0.66
N ASP A 243 -19.95 -10.92 -1.31
CA ASP A 243 -19.41 -10.04 -2.36
C ASP A 243 -18.49 -8.92 -1.81
N LEU A 244 -18.42 -8.76 -0.49
CA LEU A 244 -17.57 -7.77 0.18
C LEU A 244 -16.19 -8.31 0.57
N VAL A 245 -15.79 -9.47 0.04
CA VAL A 245 -14.42 -9.96 0.25
C VAL A 245 -13.45 -9.10 -0.52
N SER A 246 -12.59 -8.42 0.22
CA SER A 246 -11.65 -7.43 -0.31
C SER A 246 -10.39 -7.34 0.52
N TYR A 247 -9.25 -7.13 -0.15
CA TYR A 247 -7.96 -6.91 0.48
C TYR A 247 -7.31 -5.64 -0.07
N SER A 248 -6.74 -4.86 0.81
CA SER A 248 -5.75 -3.84 0.45
C SER A 248 -4.38 -4.49 0.39
N TRP A 249 -3.55 -4.08 -0.54
CA TRP A 249 -2.19 -4.58 -0.65
C TRP A 249 -1.17 -3.45 -0.70
N PHE A 250 0.03 -3.74 -0.17
CA PHE A 250 1.13 -2.80 -0.03
C PHE A 250 2.43 -3.49 -0.44
N GLY A 251 3.22 -2.82 -1.25
CA GLY A 251 4.47 -3.33 -1.74
C GLY A 251 5.51 -2.25 -1.94
N LEU A 252 6.69 -2.66 -2.37
CA LEU A 252 7.80 -1.77 -2.69
C LEU A 252 7.95 -1.69 -4.21
N SER A 253 7.98 -0.47 -4.75
CA SER A 253 8.26 -0.22 -6.16
C SER A 253 9.23 0.95 -6.31
N GLY A 254 9.92 1.00 -7.43
CA GLY A 254 10.77 2.11 -7.83
C GLY A 254 10.40 2.61 -9.23
N PRO A 255 11.03 3.70 -9.72
CA PRO A 255 10.80 4.19 -11.06
C PRO A 255 11.21 3.15 -12.11
N ALA A 256 10.65 3.25 -13.31
CA ALA A 256 11.06 2.40 -14.44
C ALA A 256 12.57 2.49 -14.69
N ASN A 257 13.12 1.47 -15.35
CA ASN A 257 14.54 1.38 -15.74
C ASN A 257 15.53 1.36 -14.55
N LEU A 258 15.09 0.97 -13.34
CA LEU A 258 16.05 0.65 -12.28
C LEU A 258 17.02 -0.42 -12.75
N PRO A 259 18.36 -0.27 -12.51
CA PRO A 259 19.33 -1.30 -12.83
C PRO A 259 19.00 -2.65 -12.18
N ALA A 260 19.06 -3.73 -12.94
CA ALA A 260 18.74 -5.08 -12.44
C ALA A 260 19.46 -5.46 -11.14
N PRO A 261 20.76 -5.17 -10.93
CA PRO A 261 21.42 -5.47 -9.66
C PRO A 261 20.81 -4.76 -8.45
N ILE A 262 20.25 -3.55 -8.63
CA ILE A 262 19.55 -2.82 -7.54
C ILE A 262 18.23 -3.49 -7.23
N VAL A 263 17.45 -3.85 -8.27
CA VAL A 263 16.17 -4.56 -8.12
C VAL A 263 16.35 -5.89 -7.41
N GLU A 264 17.31 -6.70 -7.86
CA GLU A 264 17.64 -7.99 -7.27
C GLU A 264 18.08 -7.87 -5.81
N ARG A 265 18.91 -6.88 -5.49
CA ARG A 265 19.33 -6.62 -4.12
C ARG A 265 18.15 -6.20 -3.25
N LEU A 266 17.34 -5.24 -3.69
CA LEU A 266 16.14 -4.82 -2.95
C LEU A 266 15.17 -5.99 -2.73
N ALA A 267 14.89 -6.79 -3.75
CA ALA A 267 13.99 -7.94 -3.64
C ALA A 267 14.52 -8.98 -2.63
N ARG A 268 15.81 -9.32 -2.72
CA ARG A 268 16.45 -10.26 -1.79
C ARG A 268 16.42 -9.75 -0.34
N GLU A 269 16.83 -8.50 -0.11
CA GLU A 269 16.85 -7.95 1.24
C GLU A 269 15.43 -7.78 1.81
N MET A 270 14.45 -7.44 0.97
CA MET A 270 13.04 -7.41 1.39
C MET A 270 12.50 -8.78 1.80
N GLN A 271 12.86 -9.85 1.08
CA GLN A 271 12.48 -11.21 1.48
C GLN A 271 13.01 -11.57 2.88
N GLU A 272 14.22 -11.15 3.20
CA GLU A 272 14.80 -11.37 4.53
C GLU A 272 14.15 -10.48 5.60
N VAL A 273 13.80 -9.23 5.27
CA VAL A 273 13.02 -8.35 6.15
C VAL A 273 11.68 -8.99 6.51
N LEU A 274 10.95 -9.50 5.53
CA LEU A 274 9.62 -10.09 5.75
C LEU A 274 9.65 -11.42 6.53
N LYS A 275 10.81 -12.07 6.62
CA LYS A 275 11.05 -13.25 7.46
C LYS A 275 11.61 -12.91 8.85
N HIS A 276 12.02 -11.66 9.08
CA HIS A 276 12.61 -11.26 10.36
C HIS A 276 11.61 -11.47 11.50
N PRO A 277 11.99 -12.13 12.61
CA PRO A 277 11.06 -12.47 13.69
C PRO A 277 10.25 -11.28 14.24
N ASP A 278 10.92 -10.12 14.41
CA ASP A 278 10.24 -8.92 14.91
C ASP A 278 9.25 -8.34 13.89
N VAL A 279 9.55 -8.45 12.58
CA VAL A 279 8.63 -8.03 11.52
C VAL A 279 7.42 -8.96 11.47
N VAL A 280 7.65 -10.29 11.53
CA VAL A 280 6.56 -11.28 11.59
C VAL A 280 5.67 -11.02 12.79
N LYS A 281 6.26 -10.88 13.99
CA LYS A 281 5.53 -10.53 15.21
C LYS A 281 4.74 -9.23 15.06
N ARG A 282 5.36 -8.21 14.45
CA ARG A 282 4.69 -6.93 14.21
C ARG A 282 3.51 -7.06 13.27
N TRP A 283 3.63 -7.86 12.19
CA TRP A 283 2.53 -8.16 11.27
C TRP A 283 1.38 -8.87 12.00
N GLU A 284 1.68 -9.88 12.81
CA GLU A 284 0.67 -10.56 13.64
C GLU A 284 -0.03 -9.56 14.57
N GLU A 285 0.72 -8.70 15.29
CA GLU A 285 0.16 -7.72 16.21
C GLU A 285 -0.83 -6.76 15.55
N ILE A 286 -0.59 -6.38 14.30
CA ILE A 286 -1.44 -5.43 13.56
C ILE A 286 -2.44 -6.13 12.63
N GLY A 287 -2.45 -7.44 12.57
CA GLY A 287 -3.33 -8.22 11.70
C GLY A 287 -2.98 -8.10 10.21
N ALA A 288 -1.71 -7.85 9.89
CA ALA A 288 -1.21 -7.87 8.52
C ALA A 288 -0.88 -9.29 8.08
N GLU A 289 -1.09 -9.61 6.82
CA GLU A 289 -0.70 -10.88 6.21
C GLU A 289 0.57 -10.64 5.38
N SER A 290 1.68 -11.29 5.76
CA SER A 290 2.93 -11.20 5.02
C SER A 290 2.80 -11.85 3.65
N SER A 291 3.42 -11.28 2.64
CA SER A 291 3.52 -11.85 1.30
C SER A 291 4.93 -11.64 0.77
N THR A 292 5.46 -12.64 0.09
CA THR A 292 6.77 -12.57 -0.56
C THR A 292 6.59 -12.93 -2.03
N MET A 293 6.62 -11.93 -2.90
CA MET A 293 6.60 -12.12 -4.35
C MET A 293 7.96 -11.73 -4.93
N THR A 294 8.41 -12.45 -5.95
CA THR A 294 9.50 -11.99 -6.81
C THR A 294 9.07 -10.75 -7.59
N PRO A 295 10.00 -9.97 -8.15
CA PRO A 295 9.64 -8.81 -8.99
C PRO A 295 8.70 -9.16 -10.14
N ALA A 296 8.92 -10.32 -10.79
CA ALA A 296 8.07 -10.78 -11.90
C ALA A 296 6.65 -11.13 -11.42
N GLU A 297 6.53 -11.84 -10.30
CA GLU A 297 5.24 -12.19 -9.70
C GLU A 297 4.49 -10.93 -9.23
N TYR A 298 5.18 -9.98 -8.62
CA TYR A 298 4.54 -8.75 -8.17
C TYR A 298 4.10 -7.87 -9.36
N GLY A 299 4.88 -7.80 -10.43
CA GLY A 299 4.46 -7.13 -11.66
C GLY A 299 3.21 -7.76 -12.28
N ALA A 300 3.17 -9.10 -12.34
CA ALA A 300 2.00 -9.84 -12.82
C ALA A 300 0.77 -9.63 -11.91
N PHE A 301 0.97 -9.60 -10.59
CA PHE A 301 -0.07 -9.31 -9.61
C PHE A 301 -0.65 -7.92 -9.79
N VAL A 302 0.19 -6.87 -9.95
CA VAL A 302 -0.30 -5.50 -10.19
C VAL A 302 -1.13 -5.42 -11.45
N LYS A 303 -0.71 -6.11 -12.53
CA LYS A 303 -1.49 -6.18 -13.78
C LYS A 303 -2.86 -6.84 -13.54
N ALA A 304 -2.90 -7.98 -12.87
CA ALA A 304 -4.14 -8.69 -12.57
C ALA A 304 -5.08 -7.86 -11.68
N GLU A 305 -4.52 -7.16 -10.69
CA GLU A 305 -5.30 -6.25 -9.84
C GLU A 305 -5.85 -5.05 -10.62
N LEU A 306 -5.08 -4.46 -11.54
CA LEU A 306 -5.58 -3.40 -12.41
C LEU A 306 -6.78 -3.88 -13.26
N GLU A 307 -6.68 -5.07 -13.83
CA GLU A 307 -7.77 -5.68 -14.61
C GLU A 307 -9.00 -5.97 -13.75
N LYS A 308 -8.82 -6.46 -12.53
CA LYS A 308 -9.88 -6.75 -11.56
C LYS A 308 -10.60 -5.49 -11.06
N TRP A 309 -9.84 -4.45 -10.68
CA TRP A 309 -10.42 -3.24 -10.11
C TRP A 309 -11.08 -2.32 -11.15
N THR A 310 -10.64 -2.35 -12.41
CA THR A 310 -11.21 -1.51 -13.48
C THR A 310 -12.73 -1.63 -13.60
N PRO A 311 -13.36 -2.82 -13.74
CA PRO A 311 -14.81 -2.93 -13.78
C PRO A 311 -15.47 -2.57 -12.44
N ALA A 312 -14.87 -2.91 -11.30
CA ALA A 312 -15.41 -2.58 -9.98
C ALA A 312 -15.51 -1.07 -9.77
N VAL A 313 -14.46 -0.32 -10.12
CA VAL A 313 -14.44 1.15 -10.03
C VAL A 313 -15.51 1.76 -10.94
N LYS A 314 -15.65 1.28 -12.17
CA LYS A 314 -16.68 1.77 -13.09
C LYS A 314 -18.09 1.48 -12.57
N ALA A 315 -18.33 0.26 -12.08
CA ALA A 315 -19.62 -0.15 -11.53
C ALA A 315 -19.99 0.59 -10.23
N SER A 316 -18.98 0.99 -9.42
CA SER A 316 -19.22 1.72 -8.17
C SER A 316 -19.79 3.12 -8.40
N GLY A 317 -19.60 3.72 -9.59
CA GLY A 317 -19.96 5.11 -9.83
C GLY A 317 -19.15 6.13 -9.00
N ALA A 318 -18.07 5.68 -8.35
CA ALA A 318 -17.17 6.54 -7.60
C ALA A 318 -16.60 7.64 -8.50
N LYS A 319 -16.55 8.86 -7.98
CA LYS A 319 -16.03 10.02 -8.71
C LYS A 319 -14.74 10.50 -8.06
N PRO A 320 -13.78 11.02 -8.84
CA PRO A 320 -12.67 11.79 -8.30
C PRO A 320 -13.23 13.08 -7.66
N GLU A 321 -12.57 13.52 -6.59
CA GLU A 321 -12.78 14.87 -6.04
C GLU A 321 -11.90 15.90 -6.72
#